data_01dd690aacedfaf287651317f58c6db6
#
_entry.id   01dd690aacedfaf287651317f58c6db6
#
_cell.length_a   1.000
_cell.length_b   1.000
_cell.length_c   1.000
_cell.angle_alpha   90.00
_cell.angle_beta   90.00
_cell.angle_gamma   90.00
#
_symmetry.space_group_name_H-M   'P 1'
#
loop_
_entity.id
_entity.type
_entity.pdbx_description
1 polymer ?
#
loop_
_entity_poly.entity_id
_entity_poly.type
_entity_poly.pdbx_seq_one_letter_code
_entity_poly.pdbx_strand_id
1 'polypeptide(L)'
;MSPDETIRCCERVFAPDLGGHRIISNNSHWRNFPAIWNERWSVDNIVLLGDALRTAHFSIGSGTRLAMEDAVALFKAFREVGTQDIPAALALFQQQRMPPMKKIWDAANASLRWYEDMDHLVRTLVPVEFAYSYMTRTGRVDHAEVRRRDP
;
A
#
# COMPACT_ATOMS: atom_id res chain seq x y z
N MET A 1 0.85 21.95 -8.01
CA MET A 1 2.11 22.67 -7.67
C MET A 1 3.11 22.42 -8.79
N SER A 2 3.77 23.48 -9.25
CA SER A 2 4.92 23.36 -10.16
C SER A 2 6.15 22.80 -9.41
N PRO A 3 7.19 22.32 -10.12
CA PRO A 3 8.43 21.87 -9.48
C PRO A 3 9.05 22.96 -8.57
N ASP A 4 9.09 24.22 -9.02
CA ASP A 4 9.65 25.33 -8.25
C ASP A 4 8.82 25.65 -7.00
N GLU A 5 7.50 25.59 -7.08
CA GLU A 5 6.63 25.75 -5.90
C GLU A 5 6.84 24.63 -4.91
N THR A 6 7.02 23.40 -5.39
CA THR A 6 7.32 22.23 -4.54
C THR A 6 8.63 22.42 -3.80
N ILE A 7 9.71 22.80 -4.51
CA ILE A 7 11.02 23.08 -3.91
C ILE A 7 10.90 24.17 -2.83
N ARG A 8 10.32 25.32 -3.14
CA ARG A 8 10.12 26.41 -2.18
C ARG A 8 9.31 25.98 -0.95
N CYS A 9 8.26 25.15 -1.16
CA CYS A 9 7.46 24.62 -0.06
C CYS A 9 8.29 23.72 0.85
N CYS A 10 9.03 22.77 0.27
CA CYS A 10 9.87 21.86 1.03
C CYS A 10 11.03 22.59 1.74
N GLU A 11 11.71 23.52 1.06
CA GLU A 11 12.78 24.33 1.69
C GLU A 11 12.26 25.14 2.89
N ARG A 12 11.05 25.65 2.81
CA ARG A 12 10.42 26.36 3.95
C ARG A 12 10.10 25.42 5.11
N VAL A 13 9.52 24.23 4.82
CA VAL A 13 9.11 23.28 5.86
C VAL A 13 10.31 22.67 6.55
N PHE A 14 11.35 22.31 5.80
CA PHE A 14 12.55 21.64 6.30
C PHE A 14 13.73 22.59 6.53
N ALA A 15 13.50 23.90 6.58
CA ALA A 15 14.56 24.90 6.77
C ALA A 15 15.50 24.60 7.96
N PRO A 16 15.01 24.17 9.15
CA PRO A 16 15.87 23.84 10.28
C PRO A 16 16.81 22.66 10.01
N ASP A 17 16.35 21.68 9.21
CA ASP A 17 17.09 20.45 8.92
C ASP A 17 18.07 20.62 7.75
N LEU A 18 17.75 21.53 6.83
CA LEU A 18 18.55 21.77 5.64
C LEU A 18 19.83 22.59 5.91
N GLY A 19 19.94 23.30 7.05
CA GLY A 19 21.13 24.08 7.40
C GLY A 19 21.53 25.10 6.33
N GLY A 20 20.57 25.68 5.59
CA GLY A 20 20.79 26.63 4.50
C GLY A 20 21.10 26.00 3.13
N HIS A 21 21.14 24.68 3.03
CA HIS A 21 21.30 23.98 1.74
C HIS A 21 20.00 23.98 0.95
N ARG A 22 20.13 23.97 -0.39
CA ARG A 22 19.01 23.87 -1.31
C ARG A 22 18.61 22.42 -1.60
N ILE A 23 17.32 22.21 -1.87
CA ILE A 23 16.82 20.92 -2.34
C ILE A 23 17.16 20.73 -3.83
N ILE A 24 17.68 19.57 -4.18
CA ILE A 24 17.94 19.14 -5.56
C ILE A 24 16.73 18.37 -6.06
N SER A 25 16.10 18.84 -7.14
CA SER A 25 15.01 18.13 -7.80
C SER A 25 15.55 16.96 -8.62
N ASN A 26 14.85 15.83 -8.54
CA ASN A 26 15.17 14.61 -9.28
C ASN A 26 14.02 14.13 -10.17
N ASN A 27 13.31 15.02 -10.82
CA ASN A 27 12.14 14.70 -11.65
C ASN A 27 10.90 14.24 -10.86
N SER A 28 10.78 14.66 -9.61
CA SER A 28 9.62 14.37 -8.76
C SER A 28 8.40 15.18 -9.23
N HIS A 29 7.28 14.49 -9.40
CA HIS A 29 6.01 15.10 -9.83
C HIS A 29 4.88 14.73 -8.87
N TRP A 30 4.00 15.69 -8.62
CA TRP A 30 2.72 15.40 -7.99
C TRP A 30 1.84 14.59 -8.93
N ARG A 31 1.38 13.45 -8.48
CA ARG A 31 0.53 12.53 -9.26
C ARG A 31 -0.59 11.97 -8.41
N ASN A 32 -1.74 11.79 -9.02
CA ASN A 32 -2.79 10.95 -8.45
C ASN A 32 -2.47 9.48 -8.76
N PHE A 33 -2.54 8.64 -7.75
CA PHE A 33 -2.34 7.20 -7.90
C PHE A 33 -3.71 6.50 -7.91
N PRO A 34 -4.12 5.91 -9.04
CA PRO A 34 -5.38 5.18 -9.09
C PRO A 34 -5.31 3.93 -8.21
N ALA A 35 -6.36 3.70 -7.45
CA ALA A 35 -6.55 2.43 -6.75
C ALA A 35 -7.15 1.42 -7.73
N ILE A 36 -6.36 0.44 -8.13
CA ILE A 36 -6.77 -0.62 -9.07
C ILE A 36 -7.07 -1.88 -8.27
N TRP A 37 -8.17 -2.53 -8.61
CA TRP A 37 -8.51 -3.86 -8.17
C TRP A 37 -9.21 -4.61 -9.30
N ASN A 38 -8.64 -5.73 -9.73
CA ASN A 38 -9.26 -6.62 -10.69
C ASN A 38 -9.89 -7.80 -9.97
N GLU A 39 -11.17 -8.05 -10.23
CA GLU A 39 -11.88 -9.20 -9.65
C GLU A 39 -11.56 -10.50 -10.38
N ARG A 40 -11.29 -10.42 -11.67
CA ARG A 40 -10.83 -11.53 -12.49
C ARG A 40 -9.33 -11.40 -12.70
N TRP A 41 -8.60 -12.40 -12.27
CA TRP A 41 -7.14 -12.40 -12.29
C TRP A 41 -6.55 -13.06 -13.53
N SER A 42 -7.36 -13.88 -14.22
CA SER A 42 -6.93 -14.54 -15.45
C SER A 42 -8.06 -14.70 -16.45
N VAL A 43 -7.66 -14.80 -17.72
CA VAL A 43 -8.53 -15.14 -18.86
C VAL A 43 -7.72 -16.07 -19.77
N ASP A 44 -8.28 -17.24 -20.05
CA ASP A 44 -7.60 -18.30 -20.81
C ASP A 44 -6.23 -18.64 -20.19
N ASN A 45 -5.14 -18.39 -20.92
CA ASN A 45 -3.76 -18.58 -20.48
C ASN A 45 -3.03 -17.30 -20.09
N ILE A 46 -3.76 -16.19 -19.95
CA ILE A 46 -3.22 -14.89 -19.53
C ILE A 46 -3.55 -14.68 -18.06
N VAL A 47 -2.56 -14.28 -17.26
CA VAL A 47 -2.72 -13.98 -15.84
C VAL A 47 -2.10 -12.62 -15.50
N LEU A 48 -2.78 -11.86 -14.64
CA LEU A 48 -2.28 -10.60 -14.08
C LEU A 48 -1.55 -10.86 -12.77
N LEU A 49 -0.45 -10.16 -12.54
CA LEU A 49 0.35 -10.18 -11.31
C LEU A 49 0.75 -8.76 -10.90
N GLY A 50 1.07 -8.59 -9.62
CA GLY A 50 1.61 -7.34 -9.10
C GLY A 50 0.72 -6.13 -9.36
N ASP A 51 1.30 -5.02 -9.80
CA ASP A 51 0.57 -3.76 -10.02
C ASP A 51 -0.41 -3.83 -11.19
N ALA A 52 -0.18 -4.73 -12.17
CA ALA A 52 -1.15 -4.98 -13.25
C ALA A 52 -2.44 -5.61 -12.70
N LEU A 53 -2.34 -6.41 -11.65
CA LEU A 53 -3.48 -7.04 -11.00
C LEU A 53 -4.21 -6.08 -10.06
N ARG A 54 -3.44 -5.33 -9.26
CA ARG A 54 -3.94 -4.36 -8.29
C ARG A 54 -2.86 -3.39 -7.86
N THR A 55 -3.24 -2.19 -7.49
CA THR A 55 -2.36 -1.24 -6.82
C THR A 55 -2.79 -1.07 -5.37
N ALA A 56 -1.87 -1.20 -4.44
CA ALA A 56 -2.08 -0.86 -3.03
C ALA A 56 -1.41 0.48 -2.73
N HIS A 57 -2.05 1.32 -1.92
CA HIS A 57 -1.45 2.60 -1.54
C HIS A 57 -0.09 2.38 -0.87
N PHE A 58 0.90 3.17 -1.26
CA PHE A 58 2.29 3.01 -0.83
C PHE A 58 2.54 3.25 0.66
N SER A 59 1.58 3.86 1.38
CA SER A 59 1.67 4.14 2.82
C SER A 59 1.89 2.92 3.71
N ILE A 60 1.62 1.71 3.20
CA ILE A 60 1.89 0.44 3.93
C ILE A 60 3.21 -0.22 3.52
N GLY A 61 3.93 0.33 2.52
CA GLY A 61 5.25 -0.15 2.10
C GLY A 61 5.31 -1.58 1.59
N SER A 62 4.21 -2.13 1.05
CA SER A 62 4.10 -3.57 0.78
C SER A 62 4.02 -3.96 -0.70
N GLY A 63 4.00 -3.01 -1.64
CA GLY A 63 3.76 -3.30 -3.07
C GLY A 63 4.67 -4.37 -3.65
N THR A 64 5.99 -4.18 -3.57
CA THR A 64 6.99 -5.12 -4.09
C THR A 64 6.87 -6.50 -3.44
N ARG A 65 6.73 -6.56 -2.10
CA ARG A 65 6.54 -7.82 -1.39
C ARG A 65 5.31 -8.57 -1.87
N LEU A 66 4.21 -7.87 -2.08
CA LEU A 66 2.94 -8.47 -2.55
C LEU A 66 3.08 -9.04 -3.96
N ALA A 67 3.81 -8.36 -4.86
CA ALA A 67 4.09 -8.86 -6.20
C ALA A 67 4.95 -10.13 -6.17
N MET A 68 5.96 -10.18 -5.29
CA MET A 68 6.77 -11.40 -5.08
C MET A 68 5.95 -12.55 -4.50
N GLU A 69 5.07 -12.28 -3.53
CA GLU A 69 4.17 -13.29 -2.96
C GLU A 69 3.18 -13.83 -4.00
N ASP A 70 2.72 -12.99 -4.95
CA ASP A 70 1.87 -13.44 -6.06
C ASP A 70 2.60 -14.41 -6.97
N ALA A 71 3.86 -14.13 -7.32
CA ALA A 71 4.67 -15.03 -8.14
C ALA A 71 4.88 -16.38 -7.44
N VAL A 72 5.17 -16.36 -6.13
CA VAL A 72 5.30 -17.58 -5.33
C VAL A 72 3.97 -18.36 -5.26
N ALA A 73 2.85 -17.69 -5.10
CA ALA A 73 1.54 -18.32 -5.05
C ALA A 73 1.17 -18.96 -6.39
N LEU A 74 1.44 -18.27 -7.51
CA LEU A 74 1.24 -18.79 -8.85
C LEU A 74 2.10 -20.06 -9.09
N PHE A 75 3.39 -20.00 -8.72
CA PHE A 75 4.27 -21.17 -8.80
C PHE A 75 3.74 -22.37 -8.01
N LYS A 76 3.25 -22.13 -6.78
CA LYS A 76 2.67 -23.18 -5.94
C LYS A 76 1.42 -23.80 -6.57
N ALA A 77 0.53 -22.98 -7.15
CA ALA A 77 -0.66 -23.47 -7.85
C ALA A 77 -0.30 -24.39 -9.03
N PHE A 78 0.70 -24.01 -9.84
CA PHE A 78 1.18 -24.87 -10.93
C PHE A 78 1.88 -26.14 -10.43
N ARG A 79 2.57 -26.06 -9.31
CA ARG A 79 3.15 -27.27 -8.68
C ARG A 79 2.10 -28.25 -8.20
N GLU A 80 0.97 -27.76 -7.73
CA GLU A 80 -0.13 -28.57 -7.20
C GLU A 80 -0.98 -29.19 -8.31
N VAL A 81 -1.35 -28.41 -9.32
CA VAL A 81 -2.24 -28.83 -10.41
C VAL A 81 -1.45 -29.47 -11.58
N GLY A 82 -0.23 -29.02 -11.80
CA GLY A 82 0.56 -29.35 -12.99
C GLY A 82 0.39 -28.31 -14.10
N THR A 83 1.15 -28.51 -15.20
CA THR A 83 1.14 -27.60 -16.36
C THR A 83 0.19 -28.05 -17.46
N GLN A 84 -0.50 -29.19 -17.31
CA GLN A 84 -1.40 -29.73 -18.30
C GLN A 84 -2.81 -29.11 -18.22
N ASP A 85 -3.17 -28.55 -17.06
CA ASP A 85 -4.44 -27.84 -16.85
C ASP A 85 -4.19 -26.41 -16.35
N ILE A 86 -3.83 -25.55 -17.29
CA ILE A 86 -3.56 -24.13 -17.01
C ILE A 86 -4.77 -23.43 -16.37
N PRO A 87 -6.00 -23.55 -16.88
CA PRO A 87 -7.17 -22.93 -16.25
C PRO A 87 -7.37 -23.32 -14.79
N ALA A 88 -7.21 -24.58 -14.44
CA ALA A 88 -7.34 -25.05 -13.07
C ALA A 88 -6.24 -24.48 -12.16
N ALA A 89 -5.00 -24.41 -12.63
CA ALA A 89 -3.88 -23.81 -11.88
C ALA A 89 -4.13 -22.32 -11.63
N LEU A 90 -4.61 -21.56 -12.61
CA LEU A 90 -4.92 -20.14 -12.46
C LEU A 90 -6.13 -19.89 -11.55
N ALA A 91 -7.14 -20.74 -11.61
CA ALA A 91 -8.28 -20.70 -10.69
C ALA A 91 -7.84 -20.94 -9.23
N LEU A 92 -6.98 -21.93 -9.00
CA LEU A 92 -6.42 -22.24 -7.68
C LEU A 92 -5.58 -21.09 -7.15
N PHE A 93 -4.72 -20.49 -8.00
CA PHE A 93 -3.96 -19.31 -7.65
C PHE A 93 -4.86 -18.16 -7.15
N GLN A 94 -5.90 -17.81 -7.90
CA GLN A 94 -6.84 -16.76 -7.51
C GLN A 94 -7.57 -17.13 -6.21
N GLN A 95 -8.08 -18.34 -6.09
CA GLN A 95 -8.82 -18.81 -4.93
C GLN A 95 -7.99 -18.73 -3.64
N GLN A 96 -6.74 -19.15 -3.69
CA GLN A 96 -5.87 -19.16 -2.51
C GLN A 96 -5.31 -17.79 -2.17
N ARG A 97 -4.97 -16.98 -3.19
CA ARG A 97 -4.26 -15.72 -3.01
C ARG A 97 -5.17 -14.52 -2.78
N MET A 98 -6.36 -14.48 -3.38
CA MET A 98 -7.26 -13.33 -3.30
C MET A 98 -7.67 -12.97 -1.86
N PRO A 99 -8.10 -13.89 -0.98
CA PRO A 99 -8.56 -13.52 0.36
C PRO A 99 -7.49 -12.85 1.23
N PRO A 100 -6.25 -13.37 1.36
CA PRO A 100 -5.21 -12.68 2.12
C PRO A 100 -4.81 -11.36 1.48
N MET A 101 -4.84 -11.27 0.16
CA MET A 101 -4.52 -10.07 -0.58
C MET A 101 -5.54 -8.97 -0.35
N LYS A 102 -6.84 -9.32 -0.38
CA LYS A 102 -7.94 -8.37 -0.11
C LYS A 102 -7.81 -7.70 1.25
N LYS A 103 -7.43 -8.46 2.28
CA LYS A 103 -7.20 -7.91 3.63
C LYS A 103 -6.11 -6.84 3.65
N ILE A 104 -5.03 -7.04 2.88
CA ILE A 104 -3.94 -6.07 2.82
C ILE A 104 -4.36 -4.84 2.00
N TRP A 105 -5.09 -5.05 0.90
CA TRP A 105 -5.61 -3.97 0.08
C TRP A 105 -6.60 -3.09 0.85
N ASP A 106 -7.50 -3.69 1.64
CA ASP A 106 -8.43 -2.96 2.51
C ASP A 106 -7.68 -2.15 3.59
N ALA A 107 -6.63 -2.74 4.18
CA ALA A 107 -5.78 -2.04 5.14
C ALA A 107 -5.01 -0.87 4.50
N ALA A 108 -4.55 -1.01 3.26
CA ALA A 108 -3.92 0.08 2.52
C ALA A 108 -4.89 1.23 2.25
N ASN A 109 -6.13 0.92 1.87
CA ASN A 109 -7.17 1.92 1.65
C ASN A 109 -7.63 2.60 2.96
N ALA A 110 -7.66 1.87 4.08
CA ALA A 110 -7.90 2.47 5.39
C ALA A 110 -6.78 3.46 5.75
N SER A 111 -5.52 3.07 5.53
CA SER A 111 -4.37 3.95 5.71
C SER A 111 -4.41 5.18 4.80
N LEU A 112 -4.80 5.02 3.53
CA LEU A 112 -4.97 6.14 2.60
C LEU A 112 -5.96 7.17 3.15
N ARG A 113 -7.16 6.73 3.53
CA ARG A 113 -8.18 7.62 4.11
C ARG A 113 -7.68 8.35 5.35
N TRP A 114 -6.91 7.69 6.19
CA TRP A 114 -6.29 8.33 7.36
C TRP A 114 -5.34 9.47 6.94
N TYR A 115 -4.51 9.27 5.91
CA TYR A 115 -3.62 10.32 5.40
C TYR A 115 -4.37 11.48 4.74
N GLU A 116 -5.47 11.20 4.05
CA GLU A 116 -6.33 12.23 3.45
C GLU A 116 -7.03 13.07 4.50
N ASP A 117 -7.32 12.52 5.69
CA ASP A 117 -7.94 13.22 6.82
C ASP A 117 -6.93 13.83 7.80
N MET A 118 -5.64 13.76 7.51
CA MET A 118 -4.56 14.16 8.43
C MET A 118 -4.69 15.58 8.94
N ASP A 119 -5.08 16.54 8.11
CA ASP A 119 -5.25 17.95 8.51
C ASP A 119 -6.30 18.10 9.63
N HIS A 120 -7.42 17.38 9.51
CA HIS A 120 -8.44 17.33 10.54
C HIS A 120 -7.91 16.66 11.82
N LEU A 121 -7.27 15.52 11.70
CA LEU A 121 -6.76 14.75 12.84
C LEU A 121 -5.71 15.55 13.65
N VAL A 122 -4.79 16.24 12.98
CA VAL A 122 -3.76 17.07 13.63
C VAL A 122 -4.38 18.23 14.42
N ARG A 123 -5.51 18.79 13.93
CA ARG A 123 -6.18 19.92 14.59
C ARG A 123 -7.10 19.52 15.74
N THR A 124 -7.58 18.30 15.76
CA THR A 124 -8.62 17.84 16.70
C THR A 124 -8.11 16.92 17.79
N LEU A 125 -7.06 16.13 17.50
CA LEU A 125 -6.53 15.16 18.44
C LEU A 125 -5.36 15.73 19.25
N VAL A 126 -5.27 15.37 20.52
CA VAL A 126 -4.06 15.62 21.31
C VAL A 126 -2.94 14.68 20.82
N PRO A 127 -1.65 15.01 21.08
CA PRO A 127 -0.52 14.25 20.49
C PRO A 127 -0.55 12.74 20.70
N VAL A 128 -0.95 12.26 21.88
CA VAL A 128 -1.04 10.83 22.18
C VAL A 128 -2.16 10.14 21.39
N GLU A 129 -3.30 10.80 21.24
CA GLU A 129 -4.41 10.28 20.43
C GLU A 129 -4.06 10.25 18.94
N PHE A 130 -3.37 11.28 18.47
CA PHE A 130 -2.86 11.32 17.10
C PHE A 130 -1.88 10.16 16.85
N ALA A 131 -0.91 9.95 17.73
CA ALA A 131 0.04 8.84 17.65
C ALA A 131 -0.68 7.48 17.65
N TYR A 132 -1.67 7.31 18.52
CA TYR A 132 -2.48 6.10 18.57
C TYR A 132 -3.28 5.89 17.27
N SER A 133 -3.92 6.94 16.75
CA SER A 133 -4.66 6.87 15.48
C SER A 133 -3.75 6.48 14.31
N TYR A 134 -2.51 6.99 14.29
CA TYR A 134 -1.50 6.60 13.31
C TYR A 134 -1.12 5.13 13.41
N MET A 135 -0.89 4.61 14.63
CA MET A 135 -0.52 3.20 14.86
C MET A 135 -1.61 2.23 14.45
N THR A 136 -2.86 2.62 14.62
CA THR A 136 -4.04 1.77 14.34
C THR A 136 -4.70 2.04 12.99
N ARG A 137 -4.21 2.98 12.18
CA ARG A 137 -4.82 3.48 10.94
C ARG A 137 -5.19 2.42 9.90
N THR A 138 -4.53 1.28 9.92
CA THR A 138 -4.78 0.19 8.97
C THR A 138 -5.92 -0.74 9.40
N GLY A 139 -6.44 -0.59 10.61
CA GLY A 139 -7.41 -1.50 11.21
C GLY A 139 -6.88 -2.92 11.51
N ARG A 140 -5.57 -3.17 11.31
CA ARG A 140 -4.93 -4.49 11.57
C ARG A 140 -4.45 -4.65 13.00
N VAL A 141 -4.30 -3.55 13.71
CA VAL A 141 -3.91 -3.49 15.11
C VAL A 141 -4.98 -2.70 15.82
N ASP A 142 -5.62 -3.30 16.79
CA ASP A 142 -6.61 -2.68 17.65
C ASP A 142 -6.02 -2.30 19.01
N HIS A 143 -6.86 -1.71 19.89
CA HIS A 143 -6.44 -1.30 21.21
C HIS A 143 -5.95 -2.48 22.07
N ALA A 144 -6.58 -3.63 21.98
CA ALA A 144 -6.18 -4.81 22.75
C ALA A 144 -4.81 -5.32 22.32
N GLU A 145 -4.53 -5.30 21.01
CA GLU A 145 -3.23 -5.69 20.47
C GLU A 145 -2.13 -4.68 20.83
N VAL A 146 -2.40 -3.37 20.79
CA VAL A 146 -1.44 -2.35 21.24
C VAL A 146 -1.10 -2.57 22.71
N ARG A 147 -2.12 -2.70 23.57
CA ARG A 147 -1.93 -2.91 25.01
C ARG A 147 -1.17 -4.20 25.35
N ARG A 148 -1.32 -5.23 24.52
CA ARG A 148 -0.57 -6.50 24.70
C ARG A 148 0.91 -6.35 24.37
N ARG A 149 1.25 -5.50 23.41
CA ARG A 149 2.64 -5.28 22.94
C ARG A 149 3.40 -4.29 23.82
N ASP A 150 2.69 -3.34 24.39
CA ASP A 150 3.22 -2.27 25.23
C ASP A 150 2.28 -2.10 26.43
N PRO A 151 2.43 -2.96 27.48
CA PRO A 151 1.57 -3.01 28.67
C PRO A 151 1.72 -1.82 29.61
#